data_5fe84d18acbd4c876828d2be15c3a6b8
#
_entry.id   5fe84d18acbd4c876828d2be15c3a6b8
#
_cell.length_a   1.000
_cell.length_b   1.000
_cell.length_c   1.000
_cell.angle_alpha   90.00
_cell.angle_beta   90.00
_cell.angle_gamma   90.00
#
_symmetry.space_group_name_H-M   'P 1'
#
loop_
_entity.id
_entity.type
_entity.pdbx_description
1 polymer ?
#
loop_
_entity_poly.entity_id
_entity_poly.type
_entity_poly.pdbx_seq_one_letter_code
_entity_poly.pdbx_strand_id
1 'polypeptide(L)'
;RLVIFGGGDSALDWVIDLNGKAKSIVHVHRRNEFKAAPASVARMRELVAAGKMEYVEGIATAIAVDDGRLTGVTIKRTDGAAQDVAADHLLAFFGLHPKLGPIAEWGFELEKKAIKVDTAKFQTSIPGIFAIGDINTYPGKKKLILSGFHEAALAAFGAAPYIFPEKRVMLQYTTTSPKLHK
;
A
#
# COMPACT_ATOMS: atom_id res chain seq x y z
N ARG A 1 -8.50 -20.95 -10.53
CA ARG A 1 -8.75 -19.81 -11.44
C ARG A 1 -8.81 -18.55 -10.61
N LEU A 2 -8.04 -17.54 -10.99
CA LEU A 2 -7.96 -16.27 -10.27
C LEU A 2 -8.44 -15.12 -11.15
N VAL A 3 -9.17 -14.19 -10.52
CA VAL A 3 -9.42 -12.86 -11.08
C VAL A 3 -8.77 -11.83 -10.16
N ILE A 4 -7.89 -10.99 -10.72
CA ILE A 4 -7.11 -9.99 -9.95
C ILE A 4 -7.47 -8.60 -10.46
N PHE A 5 -7.97 -7.74 -9.57
CA PHE A 5 -8.38 -6.37 -9.87
C PHE A 5 -7.36 -5.37 -9.37
N GLY A 6 -6.99 -4.42 -10.21
CA GLY A 6 -6.16 -3.28 -9.83
C GLY A 6 -5.14 -2.90 -10.88
N GLY A 7 -4.58 -1.70 -10.77
CA GLY A 7 -3.58 -1.18 -11.72
C GLY A 7 -2.37 -0.55 -11.03
N GLY A 8 -2.16 -0.85 -9.75
CA GLY A 8 -0.98 -0.44 -8.98
C GLY A 8 0.00 -1.59 -8.78
N ASP A 9 1.13 -1.30 -8.12
CA ASP A 9 2.20 -2.28 -7.85
C ASP A 9 1.67 -3.56 -7.21
N SER A 10 0.83 -3.44 -6.17
CA SER A 10 0.28 -4.63 -5.49
C SER A 10 -0.47 -5.59 -6.41
N ALA A 11 -1.26 -5.06 -7.37
CA ALA A 11 -1.98 -5.91 -8.29
C ALA A 11 -1.02 -6.63 -9.27
N LEU A 12 -0.04 -5.89 -9.80
CA LEU A 12 0.90 -6.43 -10.77
C LEU A 12 1.87 -7.42 -10.14
N ASP A 13 2.32 -7.17 -8.92
CA ASP A 13 3.18 -8.09 -8.17
C ASP A 13 2.48 -9.45 -7.99
N TRP A 14 1.22 -9.45 -7.57
CA TRP A 14 0.45 -10.69 -7.43
C TRP A 14 0.15 -11.37 -8.76
N VAL A 15 -0.13 -10.60 -9.82
CA VAL A 15 -0.30 -11.15 -11.18
C VAL A 15 0.97 -11.88 -11.63
N ILE A 16 2.14 -11.29 -11.41
CA ILE A 16 3.44 -11.86 -11.81
C ILE A 16 3.79 -13.07 -10.93
N ASP A 17 3.66 -12.94 -9.60
CA ASP A 17 4.05 -14.00 -8.67
C ASP A 17 3.17 -15.25 -8.77
N LEU A 18 1.86 -15.08 -8.99
CA LEU A 18 0.93 -16.20 -9.10
C LEU A 18 0.88 -16.80 -10.50
N ASN A 19 1.51 -16.19 -11.50
CA ASN A 19 1.61 -16.77 -12.84
C ASN A 19 2.42 -18.07 -12.80
N GLY A 20 1.83 -19.13 -13.37
CA GLY A 20 2.39 -20.48 -13.30
C GLY A 20 2.07 -21.27 -12.01
N LYS A 21 1.53 -20.61 -10.96
CA LYS A 21 1.02 -21.25 -9.73
C LYS A 21 -0.49 -21.47 -9.82
N ALA A 22 -1.21 -20.53 -10.42
CA ALA A 22 -2.64 -20.64 -10.67
C ALA A 22 -2.93 -21.35 -11.99
N LYS A 23 -4.10 -22.03 -12.07
CA LYS A 23 -4.59 -22.66 -13.30
C LYS A 23 -4.82 -21.63 -14.43
N SER A 24 -5.36 -20.47 -14.08
CA SER A 24 -5.54 -19.33 -14.96
C SER A 24 -5.60 -18.03 -14.16
N ILE A 25 -5.18 -16.94 -14.78
CA ILE A 25 -5.28 -15.59 -14.22
C ILE A 25 -5.95 -14.68 -15.25
N VAL A 26 -6.98 -13.96 -14.81
CA VAL A 26 -7.56 -12.83 -15.53
C VAL A 26 -7.25 -11.57 -14.72
N HIS A 27 -6.43 -10.70 -15.26
CA HIS A 27 -6.13 -9.41 -14.66
C HIS A 27 -7.09 -8.35 -15.21
N VAL A 28 -7.77 -7.65 -14.32
CA VAL A 28 -8.78 -6.66 -14.67
C VAL A 28 -8.40 -5.29 -14.16
N HIS A 29 -8.35 -4.32 -15.04
CA HIS A 29 -8.19 -2.93 -14.66
C HIS A 29 -9.10 -2.02 -15.48
N ARG A 30 -9.60 -0.94 -14.84
CA ARG A 30 -10.61 -0.03 -15.44
C ARG A 30 -10.10 0.80 -16.62
N ARG A 31 -8.79 0.82 -16.89
CA ARG A 31 -8.13 1.58 -17.96
C ARG A 31 -6.75 1.01 -18.25
N ASN A 32 -6.23 1.24 -19.46
CA ASN A 32 -4.90 0.76 -19.84
C ASN A 32 -3.75 1.69 -19.38
N GLU A 33 -3.94 2.38 -18.26
CA GLU A 33 -2.92 3.19 -17.59
C GLU A 33 -2.67 2.63 -16.19
N PHE A 34 -1.43 2.26 -15.93
CA PHE A 34 -1.02 1.60 -14.70
C PHE A 34 -0.24 2.57 -13.80
N LYS A 35 -0.51 2.50 -12.47
CA LYS A 35 0.26 3.19 -11.44
C LYS A 35 1.25 2.25 -10.77
N ALA A 36 1.93 1.44 -11.56
CA ALA A 36 2.89 0.46 -11.12
C ALA A 36 4.25 0.72 -11.76
N ALA A 37 5.29 0.08 -11.24
CA ALA A 37 6.64 0.17 -11.80
C ALA A 37 6.63 -0.24 -13.29
N PRO A 38 7.29 0.52 -14.20
CA PRO A 38 7.30 0.22 -15.63
C PRO A 38 7.76 -1.21 -15.96
N ALA A 39 8.71 -1.74 -15.20
CA ALA A 39 9.20 -3.12 -15.38
C ALA A 39 8.10 -4.16 -15.08
N SER A 40 7.28 -3.96 -14.03
CA SER A 40 6.15 -4.84 -13.70
C SER A 40 5.07 -4.78 -14.80
N VAL A 41 4.79 -3.57 -15.32
CA VAL A 41 3.86 -3.40 -16.45
C VAL A 41 4.34 -4.12 -17.69
N ALA A 42 5.62 -3.97 -18.06
CA ALA A 42 6.23 -4.65 -19.19
C ALA A 42 6.13 -6.18 -19.02
N ARG A 43 6.49 -6.68 -17.84
CA ARG A 43 6.41 -8.11 -17.54
C ARG A 43 4.99 -8.68 -17.64
N MET A 44 4.00 -7.98 -17.11
CA MET A 44 2.59 -8.36 -17.24
C MET A 44 2.18 -8.44 -18.71
N ARG A 45 2.54 -7.45 -19.53
CA ARG A 45 2.22 -7.45 -20.96
C ARG A 45 2.89 -8.60 -21.74
N GLU A 46 4.12 -8.96 -21.38
CA GLU A 46 4.79 -10.15 -21.93
C GLU A 46 4.02 -11.43 -21.60
N LEU A 47 3.51 -11.56 -20.37
CA LEU A 47 2.73 -12.73 -19.98
C LEU A 47 1.41 -12.83 -20.74
N VAL A 48 0.76 -11.69 -21.00
CA VAL A 48 -0.45 -11.62 -21.83
C VAL A 48 -0.13 -12.01 -23.27
N ALA A 49 0.92 -11.42 -23.85
CA ALA A 49 1.35 -11.72 -25.24
C ALA A 49 1.74 -13.20 -25.43
N ALA A 50 2.30 -13.83 -24.38
CA ALA A 50 2.66 -15.24 -24.36
C ALA A 50 1.46 -16.18 -24.08
N GLY A 51 0.23 -15.65 -23.96
CA GLY A 51 -0.97 -16.43 -23.64
C GLY A 51 -0.98 -17.09 -22.26
N LYS A 52 -0.13 -16.61 -21.33
CA LYS A 52 0.00 -17.15 -19.97
C LYS A 52 -1.01 -16.58 -18.99
N MET A 53 -1.68 -15.51 -19.36
CA MET A 53 -2.76 -14.86 -18.63
C MET A 53 -3.60 -14.00 -19.58
N GLU A 54 -4.78 -13.59 -19.13
CA GLU A 54 -5.64 -12.65 -19.84
C GLU A 54 -5.62 -11.28 -19.14
N TYR A 55 -5.66 -10.20 -19.93
CA TYR A 55 -5.91 -8.84 -19.45
C TYR A 55 -7.23 -8.33 -19.98
N VAL A 56 -8.08 -7.82 -19.11
CA VAL A 56 -9.38 -7.24 -19.48
C VAL A 56 -9.45 -5.81 -18.97
N GLU A 57 -9.69 -4.87 -19.88
CA GLU A 57 -10.00 -3.51 -19.50
C GLU A 57 -11.49 -3.39 -19.16
N GLY A 58 -11.78 -3.15 -17.86
CA GLY A 58 -13.16 -3.14 -17.39
C GLY A 58 -13.27 -3.04 -15.87
N ILE A 59 -14.50 -3.19 -15.39
CA ILE A 59 -14.86 -3.18 -13.98
C ILE A 59 -15.75 -4.39 -13.65
N ALA A 60 -15.63 -4.91 -12.42
CA ALA A 60 -16.57 -5.92 -11.94
C ALA A 60 -17.96 -5.29 -11.74
N THR A 61 -19.00 -5.99 -12.17
CA THR A 61 -20.40 -5.60 -11.98
C THR A 61 -21.21 -6.60 -11.16
N ALA A 62 -20.81 -7.88 -11.19
CA ALA A 62 -21.44 -8.92 -10.40
C ALA A 62 -20.45 -10.05 -10.07
N ILE A 63 -20.78 -10.84 -9.08
CA ILE A 63 -20.14 -12.12 -8.76
C ILE A 63 -21.18 -13.23 -8.82
N ALA A 64 -20.76 -14.41 -9.25
CA ALA A 64 -21.54 -15.64 -9.17
C ALA A 64 -21.03 -16.46 -7.99
N VAL A 65 -21.96 -16.94 -7.16
CA VAL A 65 -21.67 -17.76 -5.96
C VAL A 65 -22.57 -18.97 -5.98
N ASP A 66 -22.01 -20.13 -5.72
CA ASP A 66 -22.73 -21.40 -5.56
C ASP A 66 -22.26 -22.07 -4.27
N ASP A 67 -23.20 -22.46 -3.42
CA ASP A 67 -22.93 -23.04 -2.08
C ASP A 67 -21.87 -22.28 -1.28
N GLY A 68 -21.98 -20.93 -1.26
CA GLY A 68 -21.06 -20.03 -0.55
C GLY A 68 -19.66 -19.90 -1.17
N ARG A 69 -19.42 -20.47 -2.35
CA ARG A 69 -18.15 -20.41 -3.06
C ARG A 69 -18.25 -19.55 -4.32
N LEU A 70 -17.23 -18.74 -4.56
CA LEU A 70 -17.12 -17.98 -5.80
C LEU A 70 -17.01 -18.95 -6.99
N THR A 71 -17.83 -18.74 -8.01
CA THR A 71 -17.79 -19.52 -9.25
C THR A 71 -17.47 -18.67 -10.48
N GLY A 72 -17.69 -17.35 -10.40
CA GLY A 72 -17.42 -16.45 -11.49
C GLY A 72 -17.56 -14.98 -11.13
N VAL A 73 -17.10 -14.13 -12.05
CA VAL A 73 -17.20 -12.66 -11.96
C VAL A 73 -17.67 -12.13 -13.32
N THR A 74 -18.68 -11.25 -13.31
CA THR A 74 -19.12 -10.53 -14.50
C THR A 74 -18.33 -9.22 -14.61
N ILE A 75 -17.66 -9.00 -15.72
CA ILE A 75 -16.86 -7.81 -16.01
C ILE A 75 -17.59 -7.01 -17.10
N LYS A 76 -17.86 -5.73 -16.84
CA LYS A 76 -18.25 -4.76 -17.86
C LYS A 76 -16.98 -4.17 -18.46
N ARG A 77 -16.72 -4.50 -19.72
CA ARG A 77 -15.57 -4.00 -20.49
C ARG A 77 -15.76 -2.52 -20.85
N THR A 78 -14.68 -1.85 -21.19
CA THR A 78 -14.71 -0.45 -21.63
C THR A 78 -15.45 -0.24 -22.97
N ASP A 79 -15.52 -1.28 -23.81
CA ASP A 79 -16.33 -1.29 -25.04
C ASP A 79 -17.84 -1.48 -24.78
N GLY A 80 -18.25 -1.62 -23.52
CA GLY A 80 -19.63 -1.81 -23.10
C GLY A 80 -20.10 -3.26 -23.03
N ALA A 81 -19.33 -4.22 -23.56
CA ALA A 81 -19.68 -5.63 -23.53
C ALA A 81 -19.56 -6.20 -22.10
N ALA A 82 -20.43 -7.15 -21.77
CA ALA A 82 -20.31 -7.95 -20.56
C ALA A 82 -19.52 -9.23 -20.87
N GLN A 83 -18.59 -9.57 -19.96
CA GLN A 83 -17.80 -10.79 -20.04
C GLN A 83 -17.91 -11.54 -18.71
N ASP A 84 -18.40 -12.78 -18.74
CA ASP A 84 -18.40 -13.66 -17.58
C ASP A 84 -17.09 -14.45 -17.53
N VAL A 85 -16.42 -14.37 -16.40
CA VAL A 85 -15.15 -15.05 -16.16
C VAL A 85 -15.32 -16.05 -15.03
N ALA A 86 -15.04 -17.31 -15.31
CA ALA A 86 -15.04 -18.35 -14.27
C ALA A 86 -13.90 -18.14 -13.29
N ALA A 87 -14.20 -18.05 -11.99
CA ALA A 87 -13.23 -17.74 -10.94
C ALA A 87 -13.51 -18.55 -9.66
N ASP A 88 -12.45 -19.05 -9.04
CA ASP A 88 -12.52 -19.68 -7.73
C ASP A 88 -12.09 -18.71 -6.62
N HIS A 89 -11.26 -17.71 -6.97
CA HIS A 89 -10.79 -16.66 -6.05
C HIS A 89 -10.75 -15.32 -6.76
N LEU A 90 -10.99 -14.26 -5.99
CA LEU A 90 -10.92 -12.88 -6.40
C LEU A 90 -9.98 -12.12 -5.49
N LEU A 91 -9.00 -11.41 -6.06
CA LEU A 91 -8.09 -10.51 -5.36
C LEU A 91 -8.37 -9.07 -5.81
N ALA A 92 -8.65 -8.19 -4.86
CA ALA A 92 -9.01 -6.79 -5.15
C ALA A 92 -7.98 -5.83 -4.57
N PHE A 93 -7.26 -5.11 -5.45
CA PHE A 93 -6.23 -4.12 -5.09
C PHE A 93 -6.65 -2.72 -5.54
N PHE A 94 -7.67 -2.15 -4.90
CA PHE A 94 -8.23 -0.84 -5.26
C PHE A 94 -7.53 0.35 -4.59
N GLY A 95 -6.44 0.08 -3.86
CA GLY A 95 -5.70 1.07 -3.10
C GLY A 95 -6.27 1.29 -1.71
N LEU A 96 -5.55 2.12 -0.94
CA LEU A 96 -5.91 2.46 0.43
C LEU A 96 -6.44 3.89 0.50
N HIS A 97 -7.53 4.07 1.21
CA HIS A 97 -8.07 5.38 1.57
C HIS A 97 -7.94 5.57 3.07
N PRO A 98 -7.15 6.56 3.54
CA PRO A 98 -6.99 6.80 4.96
C PRO A 98 -8.34 7.22 5.59
N LYS A 99 -8.70 6.54 6.67
CA LYS A 99 -9.80 6.90 7.55
C LYS A 99 -9.20 7.08 8.94
N LEU A 100 -9.05 8.33 9.38
CA LEU A 100 -8.44 8.63 10.68
C LEU A 100 -9.34 8.21 11.86
N GLY A 101 -10.65 8.06 11.61
CA GLY A 101 -11.59 7.73 12.69
C GLY A 101 -11.53 8.76 13.81
N PRO A 102 -11.61 8.35 15.08
CA PRO A 102 -11.57 9.27 16.24
C PRO A 102 -10.30 10.13 16.31
N ILE A 103 -9.19 9.68 15.72
CA ILE A 103 -7.93 10.44 15.69
C ILE A 103 -8.12 11.81 15.02
N ALA A 104 -9.03 11.93 14.05
CA ALA A 104 -9.31 13.21 13.41
C ALA A 104 -9.87 14.28 14.37
N GLU A 105 -10.43 13.87 15.50
CA GLU A 105 -11.06 14.73 16.50
C GLU A 105 -10.12 15.08 17.66
N TRP A 106 -8.89 14.59 17.67
CA TRP A 106 -7.92 14.84 18.75
C TRP A 106 -7.29 16.24 18.72
N GLY A 107 -7.67 17.08 17.75
CA GLY A 107 -7.22 18.46 17.67
C GLY A 107 -5.89 18.67 16.93
N PHE A 108 -5.38 17.67 16.22
CA PHE A 108 -4.18 17.83 15.39
C PHE A 108 -4.45 18.77 14.21
N GLU A 109 -3.40 19.43 13.74
CA GLU A 109 -3.43 20.00 12.41
C GLU A 109 -3.45 18.89 11.35
N LEU A 110 -4.47 18.92 10.49
CA LEU A 110 -4.65 17.96 9.41
C LEU A 110 -4.46 18.64 8.05
N GLU A 111 -3.87 17.90 7.12
CA GLU A 111 -3.84 18.26 5.70
C GLU A 111 -4.21 17.05 4.86
N LYS A 112 -5.26 17.18 4.00
CA LYS A 112 -5.72 16.10 3.09
C LYS A 112 -5.90 14.74 3.78
N LYS A 113 -6.48 14.73 4.97
CA LYS A 113 -6.70 13.51 5.81
C LYS A 113 -5.41 12.85 6.30
N ALA A 114 -4.36 13.62 6.50
CA ALA A 114 -3.12 13.18 7.11
C ALA A 114 -2.71 14.17 8.21
N ILE A 115 -1.98 13.69 9.21
CA ILE A 115 -1.55 14.49 10.36
C ILE A 115 -0.31 15.28 9.96
N LYS A 116 -0.35 16.61 10.08
CA LYS A 116 0.83 17.46 9.89
C LYS A 116 1.82 17.25 11.01
N VAL A 117 3.09 17.17 10.64
CA VAL A 117 4.21 17.01 11.58
C VAL A 117 5.36 17.92 11.19
N ASP A 118 6.19 18.30 12.18
CA ASP A 118 7.51 18.86 11.89
C ASP A 118 8.47 17.75 11.41
N THR A 119 9.40 18.09 10.54
CA THR A 119 10.31 17.10 9.95
C THR A 119 11.57 16.83 10.78
N ALA A 120 11.79 17.58 11.88
CA ALA A 120 12.95 17.37 12.72
C ALA A 120 12.76 16.22 13.72
N LYS A 121 11.54 16.03 14.19
CA LYS A 121 11.21 15.00 15.21
C LYS A 121 9.88 14.31 14.98
N PHE A 122 9.15 14.65 13.91
CA PHE A 122 7.83 14.09 13.56
C PHE A 122 6.77 14.25 14.65
N GLN A 123 6.88 15.34 15.40
CA GLN A 123 5.88 15.74 16.38
C GLN A 123 4.70 16.41 15.67
N THR A 124 3.49 16.15 16.16
CA THR A 124 2.26 16.80 15.71
C THR A 124 2.16 18.24 16.25
N SER A 125 1.08 18.94 15.92
CA SER A 125 0.75 20.24 16.54
C SER A 125 0.53 20.16 18.06
N ILE A 126 0.31 18.95 18.61
CA ILE A 126 0.15 18.73 20.05
C ILE A 126 1.47 18.21 20.63
N PRO A 127 2.08 18.92 21.59
CA PRO A 127 3.32 18.48 22.22
C PRO A 127 3.23 17.09 22.84
N GLY A 128 4.28 16.29 22.66
CA GLY A 128 4.34 14.92 23.20
C GLY A 128 3.62 13.85 22.34
N ILE A 129 2.95 14.25 21.26
CA ILE A 129 2.34 13.33 20.31
C ILE A 129 3.07 13.36 18.98
N PHE A 130 3.45 12.20 18.49
CA PHE A 130 4.23 11.99 17.28
C PHE A 130 3.43 11.17 16.27
N ALA A 131 3.58 11.46 14.97
CA ALA A 131 2.93 10.69 13.92
C ALA A 131 3.95 10.31 12.85
N ILE A 132 4.06 9.02 12.54
CA ILE A 132 5.02 8.46 11.59
C ILE A 132 4.32 7.55 10.58
N GLY A 133 4.97 7.29 9.45
CA GLY A 133 4.44 6.42 8.39
C GLY A 133 3.37 7.11 7.55
N ASP A 134 2.47 6.33 6.98
CA ASP A 134 1.50 6.80 5.98
C ASP A 134 0.42 7.75 6.52
N ILE A 135 0.27 7.82 7.84
CA ILE A 135 -0.72 8.67 8.51
C ILE A 135 -0.30 10.14 8.54
N ASN A 136 1.00 10.43 8.47
CA ASN A 136 1.50 11.80 8.53
C ASN A 136 1.66 12.46 7.17
N THR A 137 1.85 13.79 7.18
CA THR A 137 2.19 14.59 6.00
C THR A 137 3.14 15.73 6.35
N TYR A 138 4.02 16.02 5.41
CA TYR A 138 4.97 17.14 5.41
C TYR A 138 5.45 17.40 3.97
N PRO A 139 6.08 18.56 3.65
CA PRO A 139 6.59 18.83 2.32
C PRO A 139 7.57 17.74 1.85
N GLY A 140 7.32 17.17 0.67
CA GLY A 140 8.15 16.11 0.10
C GLY A 140 7.86 14.69 0.60
N LYS A 141 6.84 14.49 1.43
CA LYS A 141 6.45 13.16 1.94
C LYS A 141 6.34 12.11 0.84
N LYS A 142 7.01 10.99 1.05
CA LYS A 142 6.85 9.76 0.28
C LYS A 142 6.30 8.67 1.18
N LYS A 143 5.22 8.01 0.75
CA LYS A 143 4.60 6.89 1.48
C LYS A 143 5.35 5.60 1.17
N LEU A 144 6.48 5.41 1.83
CA LEU A 144 7.36 4.27 1.70
C LEU A 144 7.67 3.71 3.09
N ILE A 145 7.85 2.40 3.20
CA ILE A 145 8.29 1.74 4.43
C ILE A 145 9.62 2.34 4.92
N LEU A 146 10.56 2.58 4.02
CA LEU A 146 11.85 3.22 4.33
C LEU A 146 11.69 4.59 4.98
N SER A 147 10.78 5.43 4.44
CA SER A 147 10.49 6.75 5.02
C SER A 147 9.93 6.60 6.44
N GLY A 148 9.01 5.65 6.66
CA GLY A 148 8.45 5.38 7.98
C GLY A 148 9.49 4.95 9.01
N PHE A 149 10.47 4.14 8.64
CA PHE A 149 11.58 3.77 9.54
C PHE A 149 12.48 4.97 9.88
N HIS A 150 12.80 5.81 8.91
CA HIS A 150 13.54 7.04 9.16
C HIS A 150 12.78 7.98 10.11
N GLU A 151 11.48 8.18 9.85
CA GLU A 151 10.60 8.98 10.69
C GLU A 151 10.53 8.43 12.13
N ALA A 152 10.44 7.10 12.28
CA ALA A 152 10.44 6.44 13.59
C ALA A 152 11.71 6.71 14.38
N ALA A 153 12.87 6.68 13.73
CA ALA A 153 14.14 6.99 14.39
C ALA A 153 14.15 8.43 14.92
N LEU A 154 13.77 9.41 14.11
CA LEU A 154 13.74 10.83 14.54
C LEU A 154 12.67 11.09 15.60
N ALA A 155 11.48 10.46 15.48
CA ALA A 155 10.42 10.55 16.49
C ALA A 155 10.87 9.98 17.84
N ALA A 156 11.60 8.87 17.87
CA ALA A 156 12.14 8.29 19.09
C ALA A 156 13.09 9.24 19.82
N PHE A 157 14.01 9.91 19.09
CA PHE A 157 14.86 10.94 19.66
C PHE A 157 14.06 12.18 20.10
N GLY A 158 13.01 12.56 19.34
CA GLY A 158 12.10 13.65 19.69
C GLY A 158 11.27 13.38 20.95
N ALA A 159 10.91 12.13 21.19
CA ALA A 159 10.14 11.71 22.36
C ALA A 159 11.00 11.58 23.62
N ALA A 160 12.28 11.30 23.49
CA ALA A 160 13.19 11.06 24.61
C ALA A 160 13.18 12.16 25.70
N PRO A 161 13.18 13.48 25.38
CA PRO A 161 13.09 14.54 26.38
C PRO A 161 11.78 14.55 27.20
N TYR A 162 10.68 14.03 26.64
CA TYR A 162 9.42 13.89 27.37
C TYR A 162 9.45 12.74 28.37
N ILE A 163 10.18 11.67 28.06
CA ILE A 163 10.28 10.46 28.89
C ILE A 163 11.40 10.60 29.91
N PHE A 164 12.50 11.23 29.52
CA PHE A 164 13.72 11.39 30.32
C PHE A 164 14.19 12.84 30.32
N PRO A 165 13.45 13.77 30.96
CA PRO A 165 13.77 15.20 30.90
C PRO A 165 15.15 15.53 31.45
N GLU A 166 15.63 14.76 32.43
CA GLU A 166 16.94 14.96 33.07
C GLU A 166 18.12 14.28 32.32
N LYS A 167 17.83 13.54 31.24
CA LYS A 167 18.86 12.81 30.51
C LYS A 167 19.08 13.40 29.12
N ARG A 168 20.34 13.72 28.81
CA ARG A 168 20.72 13.98 27.43
C ARG A 168 20.86 12.65 26.71
N VAL A 169 19.91 12.32 25.81
CA VAL A 169 20.02 11.17 24.94
C VAL A 169 20.95 11.51 23.78
N MET A 170 22.11 10.85 23.73
CA MET A 170 23.08 11.00 22.64
C MET A 170 22.96 9.85 21.65
N LEU A 171 23.11 10.17 20.37
CA LEU A 171 23.25 9.13 19.34
C LEU A 171 24.53 8.31 19.62
N GLN A 172 24.38 7.01 19.80
CA GLN A 172 25.48 6.09 20.03
C GLN A 172 25.45 4.98 18.98
N TYR A 173 26.54 4.80 18.29
CA TYR A 173 26.69 3.71 17.34
C TYR A 173 27.07 2.42 18.06
N THR A 174 26.58 1.29 17.57
CA THR A 174 26.93 -0.05 18.12
C THR A 174 28.43 -0.31 18.09
N THR A 175 29.13 0.17 17.05
CA THR A 175 30.58 0.05 16.87
C THR A 175 31.41 0.83 17.91
N THR A 176 30.80 1.79 18.61
CA THR A 176 31.47 2.60 19.64
C THR A 176 30.85 2.42 21.02
N SER A 177 29.95 1.47 21.18
CA SER A 177 29.22 1.23 22.44
C SER A 177 30.12 0.50 23.44
N PRO A 178 30.45 1.10 24.60
CA PRO A 178 31.24 0.42 25.63
C PRO A 178 30.52 -0.77 26.29
N LYS A 179 29.20 -0.92 26.01
CA LYS A 179 28.41 -2.06 26.50
C LYS A 179 28.58 -3.31 25.62
N LEU A 180 28.94 -3.13 24.35
CA LEU A 180 29.08 -4.21 23.36
C LEU A 180 30.53 -4.60 23.12
N HIS A 181 31.47 -3.76 23.52
CA HIS A 181 32.92 -4.02 23.42
C HIS A 181 33.50 -4.09 24.83
N LYS A 182 33.28 -5.20 25.50
CA LYS A 182 33.96 -5.57 26.74
C LYS A 182 35.22 -6.36 26.43
#